data_881fc2dd9e8156dab9301747267ebb12
#
_entry.id   881fc2dd9e8156dab9301747267ebb12
#
_cell.length_a   1.000
_cell.length_b   1.000
_cell.length_c   1.000
_cell.angle_alpha   90.00
_cell.angle_beta   90.00
_cell.angle_gamma   90.00
#
_symmetry.space_group_name_H-M   'P 1'
#
loop_
_entity.id
_entity.type
_entity.pdbx_description
1 polymer ?
#
loop_
_entity_poly.entity_id
_entity_poly.type
_entity_poly.pdbx_seq_one_letter_code
_entity_poly.pdbx_strand_id
1 'polypeptide(L)'
;FGFLGFANIPFTQMLIIIPPLLLAVGIDFGIHYINRFREEYIKNKSRILSIKKSNEQLFIAFGLVTMSTAIGFGSNISSPLEPLRQLGIISAIGIFFTFLIFSIFLPALKLEVDSIRDKYKIPEFSSKPIGSEKSIIGKILKNITKLTISKPFILIVLILTISIGGGMYATGIDSEFNQDS
;
A
#
# COMPACT_ATOMS: atom_id res chain seq x y z
N PHE A 1 17.02 -9.21 2.66
CA PHE A 1 18.37 -9.32 3.31
C PHE A 1 19.33 -10.24 2.55
N GLY A 2 18.87 -11.36 1.96
CA GLY A 2 19.75 -12.21 1.15
C GLY A 2 20.46 -11.47 0.01
N PHE A 3 19.78 -10.54 -0.64
CA PHE A 3 20.38 -9.69 -1.68
C PHE A 3 21.51 -8.81 -1.14
N LEU A 4 21.39 -8.28 0.08
CA LEU A 4 22.44 -7.47 0.72
C LEU A 4 23.73 -8.28 0.93
N GLY A 5 23.59 -9.51 1.41
CA GLY A 5 24.74 -10.41 1.59
C GLY A 5 25.40 -10.78 0.26
N PHE A 6 24.60 -11.02 -0.78
CA PHE A 6 25.12 -11.33 -2.12
C PHE A 6 25.85 -10.14 -2.75
N ALA A 7 25.34 -8.92 -2.56
CA ALA A 7 25.90 -7.69 -3.11
C ALA A 7 27.03 -7.09 -2.25
N ASN A 8 27.43 -7.73 -1.14
CA ASN A 8 28.40 -7.21 -0.16
C ASN A 8 28.09 -5.79 0.33
N ILE A 9 26.81 -5.45 0.47
CA ILE A 9 26.37 -4.13 0.95
C ILE A 9 26.37 -4.16 2.47
N PRO A 10 27.14 -3.26 3.16
CA PRO A 10 27.17 -3.21 4.61
C PRO A 10 25.79 -2.87 5.17
N PHE A 11 25.39 -3.56 6.22
CA PHE A 11 24.12 -3.33 6.88
C PHE A 11 24.16 -2.04 7.70
N THR A 12 23.39 -1.05 7.29
CA THR A 12 23.22 0.22 8.02
C THR A 12 21.93 0.24 8.82
N GLN A 13 21.86 1.03 9.88
CA GLN A 13 20.65 1.16 10.71
C GLN A 13 19.43 1.62 9.90
N MET A 14 19.62 2.43 8.85
CA MET A 14 18.53 2.88 7.99
C MET A 14 17.87 1.73 7.21
N LEU A 15 18.58 0.63 6.95
CA LEU A 15 18.03 -0.52 6.24
C LEU A 15 17.02 -1.33 7.07
N ILE A 16 16.96 -1.11 8.39
CA ILE A 16 15.97 -1.75 9.28
C ILE A 16 14.53 -1.35 8.91
N ILE A 17 14.34 -0.19 8.30
CA ILE A 17 13.02 0.30 7.88
C ILE A 17 12.47 -0.47 6.67
N ILE A 18 13.32 -1.10 5.87
CA ILE A 18 12.91 -1.74 4.61
C ILE A 18 11.93 -2.91 4.80
N PRO A 19 12.15 -3.87 5.71
CA PRO A 19 11.22 -4.99 5.87
C PRO A 19 9.80 -4.55 6.23
N PRO A 20 9.55 -3.69 7.24
CA PRO A 20 8.20 -3.23 7.54
C PRO A 20 7.61 -2.40 6.39
N LEU A 21 8.40 -1.63 5.64
CA LEU A 21 7.96 -0.92 4.46
C LEU A 21 7.45 -1.89 3.37
N LEU A 22 8.23 -2.90 3.02
CA LEU A 22 7.86 -3.87 1.99
C LEU A 22 6.66 -4.73 2.42
N LEU A 23 6.58 -5.09 3.70
CA LEU A 23 5.41 -5.79 4.26
C LEU A 23 4.15 -4.93 4.15
N ALA A 24 4.22 -3.64 4.49
CA ALA A 24 3.09 -2.73 4.39
C ALA A 24 2.58 -2.63 2.94
N VAL A 25 3.47 -2.46 1.97
CA VAL A 25 3.12 -2.42 0.55
C VAL A 25 2.52 -3.76 0.09
N GLY A 26 3.09 -4.88 0.52
CA GLY A 26 2.57 -6.21 0.18
C GLY A 26 1.17 -6.46 0.74
N ILE A 27 0.92 -6.08 2.00
CA ILE A 27 -0.40 -6.19 2.63
C ILE A 27 -1.42 -5.32 1.88
N ASP A 28 -1.05 -4.10 1.50
CA ASP A 28 -1.91 -3.19 0.74
C ASP A 28 -2.30 -3.80 -0.61
N PHE A 29 -1.35 -4.33 -1.38
CA PHE A 29 -1.64 -5.07 -2.61
C PHE A 29 -2.59 -6.26 -2.38
N GLY A 30 -2.38 -7.02 -1.29
CA GLY A 30 -3.25 -8.14 -0.92
C GLY A 30 -4.69 -7.71 -0.63
N ILE A 31 -4.88 -6.65 0.14
CA ILE A 31 -6.20 -6.12 0.49
C ILE A 31 -6.93 -5.62 -0.77
N HIS A 32 -6.26 -4.85 -1.61
CA HIS A 32 -6.84 -4.34 -2.86
C HIS A 32 -7.20 -5.47 -3.82
N TYR A 33 -6.34 -6.50 -3.94
CA TYR A 33 -6.61 -7.66 -4.77
C TYR A 33 -7.85 -8.43 -4.30
N ILE A 34 -7.97 -8.72 -3.01
CA ILE A 34 -9.12 -9.44 -2.44
C ILE A 34 -10.40 -8.65 -2.64
N ASN A 35 -10.38 -7.34 -2.41
CA ASN A 35 -11.55 -6.48 -2.59
C ASN A 35 -11.98 -6.44 -4.06
N ARG A 36 -11.02 -6.27 -4.99
CA ARG A 36 -11.31 -6.24 -6.41
C ARG A 36 -11.85 -7.58 -6.92
N PHE A 37 -11.25 -8.68 -6.48
CA PHE A 37 -11.75 -10.01 -6.79
C PHE A 37 -13.22 -10.19 -6.34
N ARG A 38 -13.57 -9.73 -5.12
CA ARG A 38 -14.95 -9.81 -4.63
C ARG A 38 -15.93 -9.00 -5.49
N GLU A 39 -15.56 -7.79 -5.87
CA GLU A 39 -16.38 -6.95 -6.75
C GLU A 39 -16.64 -7.62 -8.09
N GLU A 40 -15.60 -8.16 -8.73
CA GLU A 40 -15.72 -8.84 -10.01
C GLU A 40 -16.48 -10.16 -9.89
N TYR A 41 -16.33 -10.88 -8.76
CA TYR A 41 -17.04 -12.12 -8.52
C TYR A 41 -18.56 -11.90 -8.33
N ILE A 42 -18.95 -10.84 -7.65
CA ILE A 42 -20.37 -10.47 -7.53
C ILE A 42 -20.99 -10.18 -8.90
N LYS A 43 -20.25 -9.54 -9.81
CA LYS A 43 -20.70 -9.18 -11.16
C LYS A 43 -20.76 -10.39 -12.10
N ASN A 44 -19.70 -11.19 -12.14
CA ASN A 44 -19.51 -12.21 -13.17
C ASN A 44 -19.94 -13.61 -12.71
N LYS A 45 -20.02 -13.88 -11.41
CA LYS A 45 -20.29 -15.18 -10.77
C LYS A 45 -19.38 -16.33 -11.26
N SER A 46 -18.30 -16.00 -11.92
CA SER A 46 -17.29 -16.91 -12.43
C SER A 46 -15.94 -16.60 -11.77
N ARG A 47 -15.37 -17.55 -11.05
CA ARG A 47 -14.09 -17.38 -10.31
C ARG A 47 -12.94 -17.06 -11.26
N ILE A 48 -12.78 -17.85 -12.31
CA ILE A 48 -11.68 -17.69 -13.27
C ILE A 48 -11.75 -16.33 -13.97
N LEU A 49 -12.94 -15.92 -14.41
CA LEU A 49 -13.13 -14.63 -15.07
C LEU A 49 -12.87 -13.47 -14.10
N SER A 50 -13.28 -13.61 -12.84
CA SER A 50 -13.09 -12.59 -11.81
C SER A 50 -11.61 -12.44 -11.44
N ILE A 51 -10.86 -13.54 -11.31
CA ILE A 51 -9.41 -13.52 -11.09
C ILE A 51 -8.70 -12.84 -12.26
N LYS A 52 -9.04 -13.21 -13.50
CA LYS A 52 -8.43 -12.61 -14.69
C LYS A 52 -8.65 -11.10 -14.74
N LYS A 53 -9.92 -10.65 -14.64
CA LYS A 53 -10.26 -9.23 -14.67
C LYS A 53 -9.63 -8.43 -13.53
N SER A 54 -9.63 -8.99 -12.32
CA SER A 54 -9.02 -8.33 -11.17
C SER A 54 -7.51 -8.18 -11.35
N ASN A 55 -6.86 -9.23 -11.86
CA ASN A 55 -5.42 -9.19 -12.09
C ASN A 55 -5.06 -8.17 -13.19
N GLU A 56 -5.77 -8.16 -14.31
CA GLU A 56 -5.54 -7.20 -15.40
C GLU A 56 -5.63 -5.74 -14.93
N GLN A 57 -6.65 -5.42 -14.15
CA GLN A 57 -6.86 -4.05 -13.67
C GLN A 57 -5.85 -3.65 -12.59
N LEU A 58 -5.58 -4.55 -11.65
CA LEU A 58 -4.66 -4.25 -10.56
C LEU A 58 -3.21 -4.28 -11.00
N PHE A 59 -2.85 -5.06 -12.01
CA PHE A 59 -1.50 -5.07 -12.55
C PHE A 59 -1.09 -3.68 -13.04
N ILE A 60 -1.97 -2.99 -13.76
CA ILE A 60 -1.71 -1.63 -14.23
C ILE A 60 -1.63 -0.66 -13.06
N ALA A 61 -2.61 -0.72 -12.13
CA ALA A 61 -2.64 0.19 -10.98
C ALA A 61 -1.42 0.00 -10.07
N PHE A 62 -1.10 -1.24 -9.71
CA PHE A 62 0.07 -1.56 -8.88
C PHE A 62 1.38 -1.25 -9.60
N GLY A 63 1.45 -1.47 -10.92
CA GLY A 63 2.60 -1.12 -11.73
C GLY A 63 2.89 0.39 -11.67
N LEU A 64 1.87 1.23 -11.84
CA LEU A 64 2.02 2.69 -11.75
C LEU A 64 2.46 3.15 -10.36
N VAL A 65 1.85 2.61 -9.29
CA VAL A 65 2.24 2.91 -7.91
C VAL A 65 3.68 2.48 -7.65
N THR A 66 4.04 1.27 -8.07
CA THR A 66 5.39 0.72 -7.93
C THR A 66 6.43 1.59 -8.64
N MET A 67 6.16 1.98 -9.89
CA MET A 67 7.06 2.86 -10.66
C MET A 67 7.23 4.21 -9.98
N SER A 68 6.13 4.85 -9.57
CA SER A 68 6.18 6.13 -8.87
C SER A 68 6.97 6.04 -7.58
N THR A 69 6.73 5.01 -6.79
CA THR A 69 7.40 4.81 -5.50
C THR A 69 8.88 4.45 -5.69
N ALA A 70 9.20 3.61 -6.68
CA ALA A 70 10.56 3.25 -7.00
C ALA A 70 11.38 4.46 -7.50
N ILE A 71 10.77 5.35 -8.29
CA ILE A 71 11.40 6.62 -8.70
C ILE A 71 11.62 7.53 -7.48
N GLY A 72 10.62 7.62 -6.58
CA GLY A 72 10.74 8.40 -5.35
C GLY A 72 11.90 7.94 -4.47
N PHE A 73 12.03 6.64 -4.21
CA PHE A 73 13.18 6.09 -3.48
C PHE A 73 14.47 6.19 -4.29
N GLY A 74 14.41 5.96 -5.59
CA GLY A 74 15.55 6.04 -6.51
C GLY A 74 16.17 7.44 -6.57
N SER A 75 15.42 8.50 -6.31
CA SER A 75 15.97 9.86 -6.25
C SER A 75 17.06 10.02 -5.18
N ASN A 76 17.02 9.19 -4.13
CA ASN A 76 18.05 9.17 -3.08
C ASN A 76 19.42 8.64 -3.56
N ILE A 77 19.51 8.07 -4.76
CA ILE A 77 20.80 7.60 -5.35
C ILE A 77 21.79 8.75 -5.50
N SER A 78 21.27 9.97 -5.73
CA SER A 78 22.10 11.18 -5.83
C SER A 78 22.50 11.79 -4.48
N SER A 79 22.12 11.17 -3.36
CA SER A 79 22.45 11.66 -2.03
C SER A 79 23.95 11.53 -1.73
N PRO A 80 24.60 12.54 -1.13
CA PRO A 80 25.95 12.44 -0.64
C PRO A 80 26.08 11.52 0.59
N LEU A 81 24.95 11.24 1.27
CA LEU A 81 24.92 10.37 2.46
C LEU A 81 24.79 8.92 2.03
N GLU A 82 25.85 8.13 2.26
CA GLU A 82 25.90 6.71 1.91
C GLU A 82 24.71 5.88 2.42
N PRO A 83 24.27 6.02 3.71
CA PRO A 83 23.12 5.27 4.22
C PRO A 83 21.83 5.60 3.47
N LEU A 84 21.62 6.84 3.07
CA LEU A 84 20.42 7.28 2.36
C LEU A 84 20.43 6.77 0.91
N ARG A 85 21.58 6.76 0.26
CA ARG A 85 21.78 6.18 -1.08
C ARG A 85 21.46 4.69 -1.08
N GLN A 86 21.98 3.94 -0.11
CA GLN A 86 21.70 2.51 0.04
C GLN A 86 20.22 2.24 0.30
N LEU A 87 19.58 3.01 1.19
CA LEU A 87 18.15 2.93 1.44
C LEU A 87 17.35 3.11 0.14
N GLY A 88 17.70 4.12 -0.67
CA GLY A 88 17.04 4.41 -1.94
C GLY A 88 17.10 3.24 -2.92
N ILE A 89 18.30 2.72 -3.17
CA ILE A 89 18.52 1.61 -4.10
C ILE A 89 17.78 0.35 -3.64
N ILE A 90 17.95 -0.03 -2.39
CA ILE A 90 17.40 -1.29 -1.89
C ILE A 90 15.89 -1.23 -1.77
N SER A 91 15.32 -0.08 -1.36
CA SER A 91 13.87 0.11 -1.33
C SER A 91 13.25 0.08 -2.74
N ALA A 92 13.87 0.75 -3.72
CA ALA A 92 13.38 0.74 -5.11
C ALA A 92 13.35 -0.68 -5.69
N ILE A 93 14.43 -1.43 -5.52
CA ILE A 93 14.51 -2.84 -5.93
C ILE A 93 13.50 -3.70 -5.16
N GLY A 94 13.42 -3.53 -3.83
CA GLY A 94 12.51 -4.29 -2.98
C GLY A 94 11.05 -4.09 -3.35
N ILE A 95 10.62 -2.86 -3.61
CA ILE A 95 9.24 -2.53 -4.02
C ILE A 95 8.92 -3.14 -5.39
N PHE A 96 9.87 -3.10 -6.33
CA PHE A 96 9.70 -3.72 -7.64
C PHE A 96 9.52 -5.24 -7.52
N PHE A 97 10.34 -5.92 -6.72
CA PHE A 97 10.16 -7.35 -6.46
C PHE A 97 8.87 -7.67 -5.72
N THR A 98 8.46 -6.83 -4.77
CA THR A 98 7.16 -6.97 -4.09
C THR A 98 6.03 -6.94 -5.11
N PHE A 99 6.03 -5.98 -6.04
CA PHE A 99 5.05 -5.91 -7.11
C PHE A 99 5.02 -7.20 -7.95
N LEU A 100 6.18 -7.68 -8.41
CA LEU A 100 6.24 -8.91 -9.22
C LEU A 100 5.70 -10.12 -8.47
N ILE A 101 6.13 -10.30 -7.22
CA ILE A 101 5.68 -11.42 -6.39
C ILE A 101 4.17 -11.35 -6.19
N PHE A 102 3.63 -10.22 -5.78
CA PHE A 102 2.21 -10.10 -5.50
C PHE A 102 1.34 -10.19 -6.77
N SER A 103 1.79 -9.65 -7.90
CA SER A 103 1.06 -9.74 -9.18
C SER A 103 0.93 -11.17 -9.71
N ILE A 104 1.91 -12.03 -9.42
CA ILE A 104 1.92 -13.43 -9.86
C ILE A 104 1.35 -14.35 -8.77
N PHE A 105 1.78 -14.15 -7.53
CA PHE A 105 1.48 -15.05 -6.41
C PHE A 105 0.04 -14.93 -5.93
N LEU A 106 -0.52 -13.70 -5.85
CA LEU A 106 -1.90 -13.53 -5.36
C LEU A 106 -2.96 -14.23 -6.22
N PRO A 107 -2.94 -14.11 -7.56
CA PRO A 107 -3.86 -14.87 -8.41
C PRO A 107 -3.72 -16.39 -8.25
N ALA A 108 -2.48 -16.88 -8.22
CA ALA A 108 -2.18 -18.30 -8.05
C ALA A 108 -2.64 -18.82 -6.68
N LEU A 109 -2.32 -18.08 -5.61
CA LEU A 109 -2.75 -18.41 -4.24
C LEU A 109 -4.28 -18.44 -4.12
N LYS A 110 -4.95 -17.48 -4.77
CA LYS A 110 -6.43 -17.44 -4.76
C LYS A 110 -7.04 -18.64 -5.43
N LEU A 111 -6.51 -19.09 -6.57
CA LEU A 111 -6.96 -20.31 -7.25
C LEU A 111 -6.78 -21.53 -6.36
N GLU A 112 -5.63 -21.67 -5.72
CA GLU A 112 -5.32 -22.83 -4.87
C GLU A 112 -6.20 -22.86 -3.62
N VAL A 113 -6.36 -21.71 -2.93
CA VAL A 113 -7.23 -21.60 -1.77
C VAL A 113 -8.68 -21.93 -2.12
N ASP A 114 -9.17 -21.47 -3.27
CA ASP A 114 -10.54 -21.77 -3.71
C ASP A 114 -10.70 -23.27 -4.06
N SER A 115 -9.69 -23.91 -4.67
CA SER A 115 -9.66 -25.36 -4.94
C SER A 115 -9.72 -26.18 -3.65
N ILE A 116 -8.93 -25.81 -2.64
CA ILE A 116 -8.93 -26.45 -1.32
C ILE A 116 -10.31 -26.28 -0.64
N ARG A 117 -10.89 -25.09 -0.70
CA ARG A 117 -12.21 -24.83 -0.12
C ARG A 117 -13.32 -25.67 -0.73
N ASP A 118 -13.30 -25.83 -2.05
CA ASP A 118 -14.27 -26.69 -2.75
C ASP A 118 -14.12 -28.14 -2.32
N LYS A 119 -12.90 -28.62 -2.19
CA LYS A 119 -12.59 -29.98 -1.75
C LYS A 119 -13.11 -30.27 -0.33
N TYR A 120 -12.98 -29.33 0.58
CA TYR A 120 -13.40 -29.46 1.99
C TYR A 120 -14.78 -28.88 2.28
N LYS A 121 -15.54 -28.44 1.26
CA LYS A 121 -16.89 -27.83 1.40
C LYS A 121 -16.92 -26.68 2.42
N ILE A 122 -15.81 -25.91 2.53
CA ILE A 122 -15.74 -24.77 3.43
C ILE A 122 -16.60 -23.64 2.85
N PRO A 123 -17.55 -23.07 3.64
CA PRO A 123 -18.44 -22.02 3.15
C PRO A 123 -17.63 -20.83 2.61
N GLU A 124 -18.13 -20.25 1.54
CA GLU A 124 -17.52 -19.08 0.93
C GLU A 124 -17.50 -17.93 1.93
N PHE A 125 -16.34 -17.30 2.09
CA PHE A 125 -16.21 -16.15 2.96
C PHE A 125 -17.22 -15.09 2.51
N SER A 126 -18.06 -14.64 3.44
CA SER A 126 -19.19 -13.75 3.16
C SER A 126 -18.84 -12.76 2.06
N SER A 127 -19.59 -12.82 0.95
CA SER A 127 -19.46 -11.95 -0.21
C SER A 127 -19.90 -10.49 0.04
N LYS A 128 -20.10 -10.13 1.32
CA LYS A 128 -20.41 -8.75 1.70
C LYS A 128 -19.15 -7.90 1.57
N PRO A 129 -19.18 -6.82 0.78
CA PRO A 129 -18.05 -5.90 0.71
C PRO A 129 -17.71 -5.37 2.11
N ILE A 130 -16.42 -5.24 2.39
CA ILE A 130 -15.93 -4.59 3.61
C ILE A 130 -16.42 -3.15 3.55
N GLY A 131 -17.32 -2.78 4.44
CA GLY A 131 -17.98 -1.46 4.39
C GLY A 131 -19.48 -1.52 4.04
N SER A 132 -20.12 -2.70 4.16
CA SER A 132 -21.57 -2.78 4.06
C SER A 132 -22.20 -1.75 5.01
N GLU A 133 -23.25 -1.06 4.56
CA GLU A 133 -23.95 0.02 5.29
C GLU A 133 -24.36 -0.33 6.73
N LYS A 134 -24.38 -1.62 7.08
CA LYS A 134 -24.69 -2.11 8.42
C LYS A 134 -23.49 -2.17 9.37
N SER A 135 -22.27 -1.99 8.88
CA SER A 135 -21.06 -1.91 9.73
C SER A 135 -20.97 -0.52 10.36
N ILE A 136 -20.43 -0.44 11.60
CA ILE A 136 -20.13 0.83 12.28
C ILE A 136 -19.24 1.69 11.38
N ILE A 137 -18.23 1.08 10.76
CA ILE A 137 -17.33 1.74 9.80
C ILE A 137 -18.10 2.27 8.57
N GLY A 138 -19.05 1.50 8.04
CA GLY A 138 -19.90 1.93 6.92
C GLY A 138 -20.76 3.15 7.27
N LYS A 139 -21.31 3.22 8.50
CA LYS A 139 -22.07 4.38 8.97
C LYS A 139 -21.19 5.63 9.10
N ILE A 140 -19.99 5.47 9.67
CA ILE A 140 -19.00 6.56 9.79
C ILE A 140 -18.59 7.07 8.40
N LEU A 141 -18.26 6.15 7.49
CA LEU A 141 -17.89 6.48 6.11
C LEU A 141 -19.01 7.22 5.38
N LYS A 142 -20.25 6.75 5.51
CA LYS A 142 -21.44 7.39 4.91
C LYS A 142 -21.64 8.82 5.43
N ASN A 143 -21.46 9.03 6.73
CA ASN A 143 -21.57 10.37 7.33
C ASN A 143 -20.46 11.31 6.86
N ILE A 144 -19.22 10.82 6.80
CA ILE A 144 -18.08 11.59 6.27
C ILE A 144 -18.32 11.91 4.79
N THR A 145 -18.70 10.93 3.98
CA THR A 145 -19.00 11.13 2.54
C THR A 145 -20.11 12.13 2.34
N LYS A 146 -21.20 12.06 3.14
CA LYS A 146 -22.31 13.01 3.07
C LYS A 146 -21.82 14.43 3.41
N LEU A 147 -21.00 14.58 4.44
CA LEU A 147 -20.41 15.87 4.82
C LEU A 147 -19.51 16.43 3.71
N THR A 148 -18.66 15.56 3.13
CA THR A 148 -17.76 15.91 2.03
C THR A 148 -18.51 16.40 0.79
N ILE A 149 -19.59 15.71 0.42
CA ILE A 149 -20.38 16.08 -0.77
C ILE A 149 -21.25 17.33 -0.50
N SER A 150 -21.82 17.43 0.72
CA SER A 150 -22.73 18.52 1.04
C SER A 150 -22.05 19.86 1.26
N LYS A 151 -20.81 19.86 1.78
CA LYS A 151 -20.09 21.09 2.15
C LYS A 151 -18.58 20.98 1.87
N PRO A 152 -18.18 20.78 0.60
CA PRO A 152 -16.77 20.58 0.25
C PRO A 152 -15.90 21.77 0.62
N PHE A 153 -16.42 22.99 0.48
CA PHE A 153 -15.67 24.21 0.79
C PHE A 153 -15.29 24.32 2.26
N ILE A 154 -16.18 23.92 3.18
CA ILE A 154 -15.89 23.95 4.63
C ILE A 154 -14.73 23.01 4.98
N LEU A 155 -14.69 21.81 4.35
CA LEU A 155 -13.60 20.86 4.58
C LEU A 155 -12.27 21.36 4.05
N ILE A 156 -12.26 21.99 2.87
CA ILE A 156 -11.06 22.59 2.30
C ILE A 156 -10.53 23.68 3.22
N VAL A 157 -11.39 24.58 3.67
CA VAL A 157 -11.00 25.66 4.61
C VAL A 157 -10.47 25.09 5.93
N LEU A 158 -11.13 24.07 6.48
CA LEU A 158 -10.68 23.40 7.71
C LEU A 158 -9.27 22.80 7.54
N ILE A 159 -9.02 22.06 6.46
CA ILE A 159 -7.72 21.46 6.20
C ILE A 159 -6.64 22.54 6.02
N LEU A 160 -6.94 23.60 5.27
CA LEU A 160 -6.02 24.73 5.09
C LEU A 160 -5.71 25.42 6.42
N THR A 161 -6.71 25.65 7.27
CA THR A 161 -6.51 26.28 8.58
C THR A 161 -5.63 25.44 9.47
N ILE A 162 -5.85 24.12 9.53
CA ILE A 162 -5.01 23.18 10.29
C ILE A 162 -3.58 23.16 9.73
N SER A 163 -3.42 23.15 8.40
CA SER A 163 -2.10 23.13 7.76
C SER A 163 -1.31 24.42 8.01
N ILE A 164 -1.96 25.56 7.93
CA ILE A 164 -1.33 26.86 8.19
C ILE A 164 -0.97 26.96 9.68
N GLY A 165 -1.90 26.61 10.58
CA GLY A 165 -1.65 26.65 12.03
C GLY A 165 -0.52 25.70 12.43
N GLY A 166 -0.48 24.50 11.88
CA GLY A 166 0.60 23.53 12.08
C GLY A 166 1.94 24.02 11.53
N GLY A 167 1.94 24.66 10.35
CA GLY A 167 3.12 25.26 9.74
C GLY A 167 3.68 26.41 10.59
N MET A 168 2.83 27.29 11.09
CA MET A 168 3.24 28.39 11.98
C MET A 168 3.82 27.86 13.30
N TYR A 169 3.25 26.79 13.84
CA TYR A 169 3.78 26.17 15.06
C TYR A 169 5.14 25.52 14.82
N ALA A 170 5.32 24.87 13.66
CA ALA A 170 6.57 24.22 13.29
C ALA A 170 7.75 25.20 13.10
N THR A 171 7.49 26.44 12.64
CA THR A 171 8.54 27.48 12.50
C THR A 171 9.02 28.03 13.85
N GLY A 172 8.28 27.80 14.94
CA GLY A 172 8.69 28.16 16.31
C GLY A 172 9.48 27.06 17.03
N ILE A 173 9.71 25.90 16.40
CA ILE A 173 10.52 24.85 16.98
C ILE A 173 11.97 25.07 16.52
N ASP A 174 12.78 25.70 17.38
CA ASP A 174 14.23 25.75 17.19
C ASP A 174 14.76 24.30 17.23
N SER A 175 15.16 23.79 16.08
CA SER A 175 15.88 22.51 15.98
C SER A 175 17.36 22.77 16.36
N GLU A 176 17.62 23.00 17.63
CA GLU A 176 18.98 22.89 18.16
C GLU A 176 19.42 21.40 18.11
N PHE A 177 19.84 20.95 16.95
CA PHE A 177 20.74 19.79 16.87
C PHE A 177 22.10 20.23 17.41
N ASN A 178 22.24 20.17 18.72
CA ASN A 178 23.53 20.32 19.37
C ASN A 178 24.42 19.13 18.96
N GLN A 179 25.32 19.35 18.01
CA GLN A 179 26.38 18.40 17.60
C GLN A 179 27.60 18.60 18.49
N ASP A 180 27.44 18.58 19.80
CA ASP A 180 28.56 18.55 20.74
C ASP A 180 28.53 17.22 21.51
N SER A 181 29.22 16.23 20.95
CA SER A 181 29.97 15.19 21.68
C SER A 181 30.62 14.20 20.71
#